data_24b3271934c7eacd33ac5ced65b5b5f3
#
_entry.id   24b3271934c7eacd33ac5ced65b5b5f3
#
_cell.length_a   1.000
_cell.length_b   1.000
_cell.length_c   1.000
_cell.angle_alpha   90.00
_cell.angle_beta   90.00
_cell.angle_gamma   90.00
#
_symmetry.space_group_name_H-M   'P 1'
#
loop_
_entity.id
_entity.type
_entity.pdbx_description
1 polymer ?
#
loop_
_entity_poly.entity_id
_entity_poly.type
_entity_poly.pdbx_seq_one_letter_code
_entity_poly.pdbx_strand_id
1 'polypeptide(L)'
;MKSFSRRITFIVIITVVNLASCAVGPNFRSPDMATPNHYTATPLPAQTASAPSESGAAQHFAFAEDLPAQWWTLFRSDSLDRLVRMALDNSPTLIQAQAMLKQAEEDLNARIGTTQYPAVDAGLSVTRQQMNLASYGISDSPNPGPFNLYNASVSVSYTMDIFGGNRRALEGFKAKVDYQDFELEAARQTLTANVVTTAIMKASLQEQIDVTKAILAAEQGQLDVIQKQFELGAVSKTEVLAQETELAMTKAGMPPLEKQFDLNRHALSVLIGQFPGDGKLPEFSLESLHLPEELPVSLPSNLAHQRPDIRASEALLHQACAAVGVATANLYPQITLSAGYGFQAVSTDILFNGESVVWNLGAGLLQPIFHGGELTAKRRSAIAAYDQAAAQYRQTVLKAFQDVADVLRALETDARTLQAQAEAEAAAKSALALIEKQYELGAVSYPALLIAQRDYQKTRINVVAARAQRYADTAALFQALGGGWWNRKSTSLKPKFIQEENKE
;
A
#
# COMPACT_ATOMS: atom_id res chain seq x y z
N MET A 1 13.80 40.15 54.23
CA MET A 1 14.29 38.85 53.67
C MET A 1 13.20 37.96 53.08
N LYS A 2 11.98 37.85 53.65
CA LYS A 2 10.92 36.97 53.10
C LYS A 2 10.32 37.40 51.73
N SER A 3 10.35 38.70 51.38
CA SER A 3 9.82 39.20 50.08
C SER A 3 10.77 38.98 48.91
N PHE A 4 12.07 38.96 49.16
CA PHE A 4 13.11 38.76 48.14
C PHE A 4 13.18 37.28 47.72
N SER A 5 13.03 36.36 48.67
CA SER A 5 12.97 34.91 48.41
C SER A 5 11.76 34.53 47.54
N ARG A 6 10.56 35.11 47.79
CA ARG A 6 9.33 34.86 46.98
C ARG A 6 9.48 35.33 45.53
N ARG A 7 10.18 36.47 45.30
CA ARG A 7 10.41 36.98 43.94
C ARG A 7 11.41 36.13 43.15
N ILE A 8 12.45 35.63 43.80
CA ILE A 8 13.40 34.71 43.17
C ILE A 8 12.72 33.41 42.84
N THR A 9 11.92 32.84 43.72
CA THR A 9 11.14 31.59 43.47
C THR A 9 10.14 31.77 42.32
N PHE A 10 9.49 32.92 42.23
CA PHE A 10 8.54 33.23 41.15
C PHE A 10 9.25 33.42 39.80
N ILE A 11 10.40 34.07 39.74
CA ILE A 11 11.21 34.23 38.54
C ILE A 11 11.79 32.88 38.09
N VAL A 12 12.26 32.04 38.99
CA VAL A 12 12.76 30.69 38.70
C VAL A 12 11.62 29.82 38.13
N ILE A 13 10.43 29.88 38.71
CA ILE A 13 9.26 29.14 38.21
C ILE A 13 8.85 29.62 36.82
N ILE A 14 8.82 30.94 36.55
CA ILE A 14 8.49 31.50 35.23
C ILE A 14 9.55 31.14 34.18
N THR A 15 10.84 31.13 34.56
CA THR A 15 11.94 30.74 33.68
C THR A 15 11.90 29.24 33.36
N VAL A 16 11.56 28.39 34.33
CA VAL A 16 11.39 26.93 34.15
C VAL A 16 10.18 26.63 33.28
N VAL A 17 9.05 27.35 33.41
CA VAL A 17 7.85 27.19 32.60
C VAL A 17 8.09 27.59 31.14
N ASN A 18 8.89 28.66 30.87
CA ASN A 18 9.23 29.04 29.50
C ASN A 18 10.25 28.09 28.84
N LEU A 19 11.09 27.39 29.60
CA LEU A 19 12.00 26.37 29.10
C LEU A 19 11.29 25.06 28.76
N ALA A 20 10.13 24.79 29.34
CA ALA A 20 9.35 23.57 29.08
C ALA A 20 8.66 23.55 27.68
N SER A 21 8.70 24.65 26.93
CA SER A 21 8.04 24.78 25.62
C SER A 21 8.95 24.41 24.42
N CYS A 22 10.26 24.33 24.54
CA CYS A 22 11.18 24.12 23.42
C CYS A 22 11.59 22.65 23.28
N ALA A 23 10.96 21.93 22.34
CA ALA A 23 11.55 20.69 21.82
C ALA A 23 12.71 21.04 20.89
N VAL A 24 13.90 20.49 21.15
CA VAL A 24 15.08 20.69 20.29
C VAL A 24 14.96 19.89 18.99
N GLY A 25 15.73 20.31 17.98
CA GLY A 25 15.71 19.70 16.66
C GLY A 25 14.74 20.37 15.68
N PRO A 26 14.71 19.91 14.44
CA PRO A 26 13.87 20.50 13.40
C PRO A 26 12.38 20.18 13.64
N ASN A 27 11.52 21.13 13.28
CA ASN A 27 10.07 20.86 13.16
C ASN A 27 9.80 20.37 11.74
N PHE A 28 9.02 19.30 11.62
CA PHE A 28 8.61 18.80 10.33
C PHE A 28 7.77 19.85 9.58
N ARG A 29 8.04 19.97 8.30
CA ARG A 29 7.21 20.69 7.33
C ARG A 29 7.09 19.80 6.10
N SER A 30 5.88 19.63 5.60
CA SER A 30 5.65 18.94 4.33
C SER A 30 6.49 19.61 3.24
N PRO A 31 7.25 18.86 2.44
CA PRO A 31 8.03 19.44 1.36
C PRO A 31 7.13 20.12 0.33
N ASP A 32 7.39 21.36 0.03
CA ASP A 32 6.77 22.06 -1.09
C ASP A 32 7.47 21.62 -2.38
N MET A 33 6.79 20.77 -3.15
CA MET A 33 7.28 20.36 -4.46
C MET A 33 6.58 21.16 -5.54
N ALA A 34 7.37 21.87 -6.36
CA ALA A 34 6.84 22.49 -7.56
C ALA A 34 6.26 21.39 -8.48
N THR A 35 4.95 21.26 -8.49
CA THR A 35 4.24 20.32 -9.37
C THR A 35 4.07 20.94 -10.76
N PRO A 36 4.27 20.18 -11.84
CA PRO A 36 4.01 20.68 -13.20
C PRO A 36 2.49 20.92 -13.37
N ASN A 37 2.14 21.84 -14.26
CA ASN A 37 0.74 22.12 -14.58
C ASN A 37 0.08 21.02 -15.44
N HIS A 38 0.86 20.12 -16.01
CA HIS A 38 0.43 19.07 -16.94
C HIS A 38 1.13 17.75 -16.59
N TYR A 39 0.43 16.63 -16.80
CA TYR A 39 1.00 15.29 -16.63
C TYR A 39 1.91 14.89 -17.80
N THR A 40 1.61 15.35 -19.03
CA THR A 40 2.32 14.96 -20.26
C THR A 40 2.91 16.19 -20.96
N ALA A 41 4.09 16.02 -21.59
CA ALA A 41 4.79 17.10 -22.29
C ALA A 41 4.00 17.61 -23.52
N THR A 42 3.33 16.69 -24.25
CA THR A 42 2.41 17.04 -25.33
C THR A 42 0.98 17.03 -24.82
N PRO A 43 0.15 18.01 -25.17
CA PRO A 43 -1.25 18.03 -24.75
C PRO A 43 -1.99 16.74 -25.14
N LEU A 44 -2.89 16.30 -24.27
CA LEU A 44 -3.84 15.22 -24.59
C LEU A 44 -4.97 15.78 -25.46
N PRO A 45 -5.56 14.97 -26.36
CA PRO A 45 -6.82 15.36 -27.02
C PRO A 45 -7.94 15.49 -25.97
N ALA A 46 -8.97 16.26 -26.28
CA ALA A 46 -10.12 16.41 -25.37
C ALA A 46 -10.85 15.08 -25.12
N GLN A 47 -10.80 14.18 -26.08
CA GLN A 47 -11.40 12.85 -26.04
C GLN A 47 -10.53 11.83 -26.79
N THR A 48 -10.69 10.57 -26.46
CA THR A 48 -10.05 9.46 -27.19
C THR A 48 -10.72 9.19 -28.54
N ALA A 49 -10.06 8.43 -29.42
CA ALA A 49 -10.66 7.97 -30.66
C ALA A 49 -11.88 7.05 -30.37
N SER A 50 -12.88 7.09 -31.26
CA SER A 50 -14.01 6.16 -31.22
C SER A 50 -13.82 5.03 -32.25
N ALA A 51 -14.30 3.83 -31.93
CA ALA A 51 -14.31 2.67 -32.83
C ALA A 51 -15.74 2.17 -33.05
N PRO A 52 -16.07 1.66 -34.25
CA PRO A 52 -17.38 1.05 -34.54
C PRO A 52 -17.45 -0.37 -33.97
N SER A 53 -17.28 -0.51 -32.65
CA SER A 53 -17.33 -1.80 -31.93
C SER A 53 -17.97 -1.60 -30.57
N GLU A 54 -18.37 -2.71 -29.91
CA GLU A 54 -18.75 -2.67 -28.51
C GLU A 54 -17.63 -2.03 -27.68
N SER A 55 -18.02 -1.16 -26.74
CA SER A 55 -17.06 -0.39 -25.92
C SER A 55 -16.12 0.51 -26.73
N GLY A 56 -16.51 0.84 -27.96
CA GLY A 56 -15.75 1.72 -28.85
C GLY A 56 -16.07 3.21 -28.71
N ALA A 57 -16.96 3.63 -27.79
CA ALA A 57 -17.31 5.02 -27.56
C ALA A 57 -16.07 5.86 -27.16
N ALA A 58 -16.01 7.11 -27.59
CA ALA A 58 -14.94 8.03 -27.15
C ALA A 58 -15.04 8.27 -25.65
N GLN A 59 -13.89 8.38 -24.98
CA GLN A 59 -13.79 8.75 -23.55
C GLN A 59 -13.30 10.19 -23.44
N HIS A 60 -13.96 10.98 -22.62
CA HIS A 60 -13.63 12.38 -22.35
C HIS A 60 -12.78 12.52 -21.08
N PHE A 61 -11.69 13.27 -21.14
CA PHE A 61 -10.88 13.57 -19.97
C PHE A 61 -11.49 14.76 -19.20
N ALA A 62 -12.20 14.45 -18.11
CA ALA A 62 -12.82 15.43 -17.24
C ALA A 62 -11.80 15.92 -16.19
N PHE A 63 -11.02 16.93 -16.54
CA PHE A 63 -10.01 17.50 -15.66
C PHE A 63 -10.65 18.23 -14.47
N ALA A 64 -10.00 18.12 -13.30
CA ALA A 64 -10.45 18.67 -12.02
C ALA A 64 -11.70 17.98 -11.42
N GLU A 65 -12.14 16.87 -11.94
CA GLU A 65 -13.16 16.03 -11.33
C GLU A 65 -12.57 15.03 -10.36
N ASP A 66 -13.30 14.78 -9.27
CA ASP A 66 -12.89 13.83 -8.24
C ASP A 66 -13.34 12.41 -8.55
N LEU A 67 -12.46 11.44 -8.22
CA LEU A 67 -12.72 10.02 -8.37
C LEU A 67 -13.57 9.50 -7.21
N PRO A 68 -14.66 8.74 -7.45
CA PRO A 68 -15.44 8.13 -6.37
C PRO A 68 -14.63 7.05 -5.65
N ALA A 69 -14.87 6.86 -4.35
CA ALA A 69 -14.18 5.87 -3.52
C ALA A 69 -14.38 4.42 -3.98
N GLN A 70 -15.46 4.13 -4.67
CA GLN A 70 -15.77 2.84 -5.29
C GLN A 70 -15.69 2.96 -6.81
N TRP A 71 -14.56 3.39 -7.32
CA TRP A 71 -14.35 3.70 -8.74
C TRP A 71 -14.70 2.53 -9.69
N TRP A 72 -14.57 1.28 -9.24
CA TRP A 72 -14.94 0.10 -10.07
C TRP A 72 -16.43 0.03 -10.41
N THR A 73 -17.27 0.74 -9.66
CA THR A 73 -18.73 0.84 -9.97
C THR A 73 -19.00 1.66 -11.24
N LEU A 74 -18.03 2.45 -11.71
CA LEU A 74 -18.12 3.16 -12.99
C LEU A 74 -18.22 2.20 -14.17
N PHE A 75 -17.72 0.96 -14.04
CA PHE A 75 -17.90 -0.09 -15.06
C PHE A 75 -19.30 -0.70 -15.06
N ARG A 76 -20.21 -0.32 -14.16
CA ARG A 76 -21.62 -0.71 -14.07
C ARG A 76 -21.84 -2.21 -14.14
N SER A 77 -21.00 -3.00 -13.49
CA SER A 77 -21.04 -4.46 -13.45
C SER A 77 -21.24 -4.98 -12.03
N ASP A 78 -22.38 -5.58 -11.74
CA ASP A 78 -22.69 -6.18 -10.43
C ASP A 78 -21.76 -7.36 -10.11
N SER A 79 -21.32 -8.09 -11.13
CA SER A 79 -20.40 -9.22 -10.97
C SER A 79 -19.02 -8.73 -10.57
N LEU A 80 -18.53 -7.61 -11.16
CA LEU A 80 -17.29 -6.98 -10.80
C LEU A 80 -17.35 -6.41 -9.37
N ASP A 81 -18.44 -5.71 -9.01
CA ASP A 81 -18.62 -5.17 -7.65
C ASP A 81 -18.59 -6.29 -6.61
N ARG A 82 -19.25 -7.43 -6.87
CA ARG A 82 -19.18 -8.60 -5.98
C ARG A 82 -17.76 -9.14 -5.81
N LEU A 83 -17.00 -9.28 -6.91
CA LEU A 83 -15.60 -9.74 -6.86
C LEU A 83 -14.74 -8.82 -6.01
N VAL A 84 -14.84 -7.49 -6.20
CA VAL A 84 -14.08 -6.51 -5.43
C VAL A 84 -14.46 -6.56 -3.95
N ARG A 85 -15.76 -6.62 -3.62
CA ARG A 85 -16.21 -6.74 -2.21
C ARG A 85 -15.69 -8.03 -1.56
N MET A 86 -15.78 -9.16 -2.25
CA MET A 86 -15.24 -10.43 -1.75
C MET A 86 -13.72 -10.30 -1.45
N ALA A 87 -12.96 -9.63 -2.30
CA ALA A 87 -11.54 -9.40 -2.09
C ALA A 87 -11.30 -8.49 -0.88
N LEU A 88 -12.03 -7.39 -0.77
CA LEU A 88 -11.89 -6.44 0.35
C LEU A 88 -12.24 -7.07 1.70
N ASP A 89 -13.20 -8.00 1.72
CA ASP A 89 -13.66 -8.66 2.95
C ASP A 89 -12.76 -9.83 3.38
N ASN A 90 -12.13 -10.54 2.42
CA ASN A 90 -11.47 -11.82 2.71
C ASN A 90 -9.95 -11.84 2.43
N SER A 91 -9.36 -10.77 1.85
CA SER A 91 -7.95 -10.80 1.44
C SER A 91 -7.00 -10.91 2.63
N PRO A 92 -6.13 -11.94 2.69
CA PRO A 92 -5.10 -12.05 3.73
C PRO A 92 -4.13 -10.86 3.72
N THR A 93 -3.88 -10.25 2.56
CA THR A 93 -3.02 -9.07 2.43
C THR A 93 -3.58 -7.88 3.19
N LEU A 94 -4.90 -7.65 3.13
CA LEU A 94 -5.54 -6.57 3.91
C LEU A 94 -5.57 -6.88 5.40
N ILE A 95 -5.82 -8.13 5.78
CA ILE A 95 -5.75 -8.57 7.18
C ILE A 95 -4.35 -8.32 7.74
N GLN A 96 -3.30 -8.64 6.97
CA GLN A 96 -1.91 -8.35 7.33
C GLN A 96 -1.68 -6.85 7.52
N ALA A 97 -2.10 -6.02 6.57
CA ALA A 97 -1.92 -4.55 6.64
C ALA A 97 -2.66 -3.95 7.84
N GLN A 98 -3.89 -4.41 8.14
CA GLN A 98 -4.63 -4.02 9.35
C GLN A 98 -3.91 -4.41 10.64
N ALA A 99 -3.32 -5.62 10.69
CA ALA A 99 -2.54 -6.07 11.84
C ALA A 99 -1.27 -5.22 12.04
N MET A 100 -0.61 -4.80 10.95
CA MET A 100 0.56 -3.91 11.01
C MET A 100 0.19 -2.51 11.52
N LEU A 101 -0.95 -1.96 11.09
CA LEU A 101 -1.48 -0.71 11.63
C LEU A 101 -1.77 -0.85 13.12
N LYS A 102 -2.47 -1.92 13.53
CA LYS A 102 -2.77 -2.18 14.94
C LYS A 102 -1.49 -2.33 15.78
N GLN A 103 -0.46 -3.00 15.26
CA GLN A 103 0.84 -3.09 15.91
C GLN A 103 1.47 -1.70 16.12
N ALA A 104 1.44 -0.83 15.11
CA ALA A 104 1.98 0.51 15.22
C ALA A 104 1.23 1.37 16.25
N GLU A 105 -0.11 1.24 16.33
CA GLU A 105 -0.93 1.88 17.36
C GLU A 105 -0.55 1.43 18.77
N GLU A 106 -0.36 0.13 18.99
CA GLU A 106 0.04 -0.41 20.30
C GLU A 106 1.50 -0.04 20.65
N ASP A 107 2.41 0.02 19.67
CA ASP A 107 3.77 0.56 19.85
C ASP A 107 3.72 2.03 20.33
N LEU A 108 2.82 2.84 19.74
CA LEU A 108 2.59 4.22 20.15
C LEU A 108 2.04 4.27 21.59
N ASN A 109 1.02 3.46 21.91
CA ASN A 109 0.44 3.38 23.25
C ASN A 109 1.48 2.97 24.29
N ALA A 110 2.32 1.98 23.99
CA ALA A 110 3.44 1.59 24.85
C ALA A 110 4.43 2.74 25.07
N ARG A 111 4.73 3.51 23.99
CA ARG A 111 5.63 4.67 24.11
C ARG A 111 5.00 5.80 24.91
N ILE A 112 3.70 6.06 24.78
CA ILE A 112 2.96 7.02 25.61
C ILE A 112 3.09 6.60 27.09
N GLY A 113 2.85 5.32 27.41
CA GLY A 113 2.98 4.78 28.76
C GLY A 113 4.36 5.05 29.37
N THR A 114 5.43 4.79 28.61
CA THR A 114 6.80 4.94 29.13
C THR A 114 7.30 6.39 29.18
N THR A 115 6.66 7.33 28.49
CA THR A 115 7.14 8.72 28.38
C THR A 115 6.31 9.72 29.16
N GLN A 116 5.00 9.49 29.28
CA GLN A 116 4.07 10.43 29.94
C GLN A 116 3.80 10.08 31.39
N TYR A 117 3.98 8.81 31.76
CA TYR A 117 3.71 8.32 33.11
C TYR A 117 4.99 7.85 33.80
N PRO A 118 5.09 7.99 35.14
CA PRO A 118 6.19 7.39 35.90
C PRO A 118 6.12 5.86 35.86
N ALA A 119 7.25 5.21 35.77
CA ALA A 119 7.35 3.76 36.00
C ALA A 119 7.26 3.47 37.49
N VAL A 120 6.46 2.46 37.86
CA VAL A 120 6.31 1.97 39.22
C VAL A 120 6.64 0.48 39.21
N ASP A 121 7.71 0.10 39.92
CA ASP A 121 8.17 -1.28 39.98
C ASP A 121 8.21 -1.77 41.41
N ALA A 122 7.81 -3.02 41.67
CA ALA A 122 7.97 -3.70 42.92
C ALA A 122 9.09 -4.75 42.81
N GLY A 123 10.00 -4.74 43.74
CA GLY A 123 11.14 -5.64 43.76
C GLY A 123 11.33 -6.35 45.08
N LEU A 124 11.69 -7.64 45.04
CA LEU A 124 12.14 -8.43 46.15
C LEU A 124 13.52 -8.97 45.84
N SER A 125 14.49 -8.72 46.70
CA SER A 125 15.86 -9.21 46.52
C SER A 125 16.48 -9.69 47.82
N VAL A 126 17.41 -10.62 47.71
CA VAL A 126 18.30 -11.04 48.78
C VAL A 126 19.73 -10.92 48.27
N THR A 127 20.57 -10.26 49.02
CA THR A 127 21.99 -10.06 48.69
C THR A 127 22.84 -10.54 49.87
N ARG A 128 23.82 -11.41 49.63
CA ARG A 128 24.82 -11.74 50.62
C ARG A 128 26.00 -10.79 50.49
N GLN A 129 26.24 -10.03 51.53
CA GLN A 129 27.28 -8.99 51.51
C GLN A 129 28.07 -8.93 52.81
N GLN A 130 29.24 -8.32 52.76
CA GLN A 130 30.05 -7.92 53.90
C GLN A 130 30.25 -6.41 53.84
N MET A 131 29.96 -5.73 54.92
CA MET A 131 30.06 -4.30 55.02
C MET A 131 31.42 -3.93 55.63
N ASN A 132 32.08 -2.88 55.08
CA ASN A 132 33.25 -2.28 55.68
C ASN A 132 32.82 -0.98 56.39
N LEU A 133 32.82 -1.01 57.74
CA LEU A 133 32.39 0.12 58.54
C LEU A 133 33.30 1.34 58.44
N ALA A 134 34.62 1.13 58.11
CA ALA A 134 35.53 2.25 57.85
C ALA A 134 35.12 3.14 56.66
N SER A 135 34.36 2.59 55.67
CA SER A 135 33.84 3.40 54.55
C SER A 135 32.72 4.38 54.97
N TYR A 136 32.18 4.20 56.18
CA TYR A 136 31.20 5.11 56.81
C TYR A 136 31.82 5.99 57.90
N GLY A 137 33.15 6.01 58.02
CA GLY A 137 33.85 6.78 59.05
C GLY A 137 33.85 6.15 60.45
N ILE A 138 33.45 4.89 60.56
CA ILE A 138 33.38 4.14 61.83
C ILE A 138 34.58 3.20 61.88
N SER A 139 35.71 3.72 62.41
CA SER A 139 37.00 2.99 62.43
C SER A 139 37.20 2.13 63.65
N ASP A 140 36.49 2.44 64.73
CA ASP A 140 36.73 1.83 66.06
C ASP A 140 35.83 0.59 66.34
N SER A 141 35.06 0.17 65.40
CA SER A 141 34.18 -1.02 65.50
C SER A 141 34.64 -2.11 64.54
N PRO A 142 34.65 -3.37 64.95
CA PRO A 142 34.98 -4.48 64.06
C PRO A 142 33.92 -4.59 62.96
N ASN A 143 34.38 -4.88 61.72
CA ASN A 143 33.46 -5.11 60.60
C ASN A 143 32.54 -6.31 60.90
N PRO A 144 31.24 -6.22 60.64
CA PRO A 144 30.33 -7.37 60.74
C PRO A 144 30.77 -8.47 59.74
N GLY A 145 30.60 -9.72 60.12
CA GLY A 145 30.81 -10.86 59.22
C GLY A 145 29.85 -10.79 58.01
N PRO A 146 30.01 -11.67 57.03
CA PRO A 146 29.07 -11.76 55.92
C PRO A 146 27.65 -12.03 56.38
N PHE A 147 26.67 -11.23 55.91
CA PHE A 147 25.25 -11.36 56.26
C PHE A 147 24.39 -11.34 55.01
N ASN A 148 23.17 -11.85 55.12
CA ASN A 148 22.16 -11.68 54.07
C ASN A 148 21.40 -10.39 54.32
N LEU A 149 21.17 -9.63 53.25
CA LEU A 149 20.31 -8.46 53.26
C LEU A 149 19.07 -8.75 52.38
N TYR A 150 17.92 -8.76 53.00
CA TYR A 150 16.61 -8.93 52.38
C TYR A 150 16.07 -7.53 52.10
N ASN A 151 15.57 -7.30 50.88
CA ASN A 151 14.96 -6.04 50.49
C ASN A 151 13.64 -6.30 49.79
N ALA A 152 12.57 -5.63 50.20
CA ALA A 152 11.27 -5.60 49.58
C ALA A 152 10.88 -4.14 49.39
N SER A 153 10.83 -3.67 48.13
CA SER A 153 10.65 -2.25 47.84
C SER A 153 9.75 -1.99 46.64
N VAL A 154 9.08 -0.85 46.68
CA VAL A 154 8.42 -0.24 45.49
C VAL A 154 9.24 0.99 45.11
N SER A 155 9.61 1.07 43.86
CA SER A 155 10.34 2.19 43.26
C SER A 155 9.51 2.90 42.21
N VAL A 156 9.63 4.22 42.16
CA VAL A 156 9.00 5.08 41.14
C VAL A 156 10.11 5.84 40.46
N SER A 157 10.09 5.87 39.13
CA SER A 157 11.03 6.64 38.34
C SER A 157 10.33 7.41 37.22
N TYR A 158 10.77 8.65 36.99
CA TYR A 158 10.25 9.50 35.91
C TYR A 158 11.35 10.37 35.33
N THR A 159 11.55 10.31 34.00
CA THR A 159 12.50 11.16 33.30
C THR A 159 11.77 12.37 32.70
N MET A 160 12.12 13.56 33.18
CA MET A 160 11.50 14.82 32.73
C MET A 160 11.93 15.17 31.29
N ASP A 161 10.95 15.45 30.41
CA ASP A 161 11.20 15.80 29.02
C ASP A 161 11.42 17.32 28.80
N ILE A 162 12.49 17.86 29.37
CA ILE A 162 12.79 19.29 29.30
C ILE A 162 13.18 19.72 27.88
N PHE A 163 14.01 18.92 27.21
CA PHE A 163 14.53 19.21 25.87
C PHE A 163 13.71 18.55 24.75
N GLY A 164 12.59 17.91 25.07
CA GLY A 164 11.63 17.40 24.10
C GLY A 164 12.04 16.08 23.43
N GLY A 165 13.01 15.33 23.97
CA GLY A 165 13.43 14.05 23.43
C GLY A 165 12.29 13.02 23.38
N ASN A 166 11.48 12.95 24.46
CA ASN A 166 10.30 12.09 24.52
C ASN A 166 9.18 12.57 23.59
N ARG A 167 8.93 13.89 23.52
CA ARG A 167 7.97 14.48 22.58
C ARG A 167 8.35 14.17 21.13
N ARG A 168 9.62 14.27 20.75
CA ARG A 168 10.11 13.91 19.41
C ARG A 168 10.00 12.41 19.16
N ALA A 169 10.26 11.57 20.16
CA ALA A 169 10.05 10.13 20.01
C ALA A 169 8.57 9.80 19.78
N LEU A 170 7.64 10.39 20.53
CA LEU A 170 6.19 10.23 20.32
C LEU A 170 5.74 10.74 18.94
N GLU A 171 6.29 11.88 18.47
CA GLU A 171 6.07 12.40 17.12
C GLU A 171 6.47 11.37 16.07
N GLY A 172 7.65 10.73 16.23
CA GLY A 172 8.10 9.67 15.34
C GLY A 172 7.19 8.42 15.35
N PHE A 173 6.68 8.02 16.52
CA PHE A 173 5.72 6.91 16.61
C PHE A 173 4.34 7.25 16.00
N LYS A 174 3.86 8.49 16.15
CA LYS A 174 2.64 8.95 15.46
C LYS A 174 2.82 8.92 13.95
N ALA A 175 3.94 9.44 13.44
CA ALA A 175 4.26 9.37 12.02
C ALA A 175 4.36 7.91 11.51
N LYS A 176 4.81 6.95 12.34
CA LYS A 176 4.79 5.52 12.01
C LYS A 176 3.36 4.97 11.91
N VAL A 177 2.43 5.41 12.76
CA VAL A 177 1.00 5.05 12.66
C VAL A 177 0.40 5.60 11.36
N ASP A 178 0.65 6.89 11.06
CA ASP A 178 0.20 7.53 9.81
C ASP A 178 0.75 6.77 8.58
N TYR A 179 2.01 6.36 8.61
CA TYR A 179 2.63 5.54 7.57
C TYR A 179 1.86 4.23 7.36
N GLN A 180 1.55 3.49 8.43
CA GLN A 180 0.83 2.21 8.32
C GLN A 180 -0.63 2.37 7.87
N ASP A 181 -1.27 3.48 8.22
CA ASP A 181 -2.62 3.81 7.74
C ASP A 181 -2.62 4.04 6.22
N PHE A 182 -1.65 4.83 5.70
CA PHE A 182 -1.52 5.03 4.27
C PHE A 182 -1.09 3.75 3.52
N GLU A 183 -0.26 2.89 4.11
CA GLU A 183 0.08 1.58 3.55
C GLU A 183 -1.15 0.66 3.45
N LEU A 184 -2.05 0.70 4.43
CA LEU A 184 -3.32 -0.02 4.37
C LEU A 184 -4.20 0.49 3.21
N GLU A 185 -4.26 1.80 3.01
CA GLU A 185 -4.99 2.38 1.87
C GLU A 185 -4.33 2.01 0.52
N ALA A 186 -3.00 2.03 0.43
CA ALA A 186 -2.25 1.58 -0.75
C ALA A 186 -2.51 0.10 -1.05
N ALA A 187 -2.54 -0.74 -0.02
CA ALA A 187 -2.85 -2.17 -0.17
C ALA A 187 -4.29 -2.40 -0.68
N ARG A 188 -5.27 -1.63 -0.17
CA ARG A 188 -6.66 -1.68 -0.66
C ARG A 188 -6.77 -1.31 -2.13
N GLN A 189 -6.11 -0.22 -2.54
CA GLN A 189 -6.10 0.23 -3.93
C GLN A 189 -5.46 -0.80 -4.85
N THR A 190 -4.29 -1.31 -4.48
CA THR A 190 -3.57 -2.33 -5.24
C THR A 190 -4.39 -3.60 -5.38
N LEU A 191 -5.02 -4.06 -4.29
CA LEU A 191 -5.91 -5.22 -4.33
C LEU A 191 -7.08 -4.99 -5.28
N THR A 192 -7.77 -3.86 -5.15
CA THR A 192 -8.93 -3.52 -5.99
C THR A 192 -8.54 -3.48 -7.47
N ALA A 193 -7.45 -2.80 -7.80
CA ALA A 193 -6.97 -2.72 -9.18
C ALA A 193 -6.58 -4.09 -9.73
N ASN A 194 -5.88 -4.90 -8.94
CA ASN A 194 -5.49 -6.25 -9.35
C ASN A 194 -6.72 -7.16 -9.57
N VAL A 195 -7.75 -7.06 -8.74
CA VAL A 195 -9.01 -7.81 -8.94
C VAL A 195 -9.68 -7.40 -10.25
N VAL A 196 -9.81 -6.08 -10.49
CA VAL A 196 -10.46 -5.56 -11.70
C VAL A 196 -9.70 -5.97 -12.96
N THR A 197 -8.39 -5.74 -13.00
CA THR A 197 -7.56 -6.05 -14.19
C THR A 197 -7.48 -7.55 -14.44
N THR A 198 -7.35 -8.39 -13.39
CA THR A 198 -7.34 -9.85 -13.52
C THR A 198 -8.70 -10.39 -13.98
N ALA A 199 -9.82 -9.82 -13.49
CA ALA A 199 -11.16 -10.18 -13.95
C ALA A 199 -11.36 -9.82 -15.43
N ILE A 200 -10.95 -8.62 -15.87
CA ILE A 200 -10.98 -8.19 -17.27
C ILE A 200 -10.16 -9.14 -18.15
N MET A 201 -8.92 -9.46 -17.74
CA MET A 201 -8.05 -10.36 -18.49
C MET A 201 -8.63 -11.77 -18.59
N LYS A 202 -9.19 -12.31 -17.48
CA LYS A 202 -9.88 -13.61 -17.49
C LYS A 202 -11.06 -13.62 -18.46
N ALA A 203 -11.88 -12.55 -18.45
CA ALA A 203 -13.01 -12.42 -19.35
C ALA A 203 -12.60 -12.32 -20.83
N SER A 204 -11.53 -11.57 -21.12
CA SER A 204 -10.93 -11.49 -22.44
C SER A 204 -10.46 -12.85 -22.96
N LEU A 205 -9.77 -13.61 -22.11
CA LEU A 205 -9.28 -14.95 -22.46
C LEU A 205 -10.45 -15.92 -22.69
N GLN A 206 -11.51 -15.85 -21.88
CA GLN A 206 -12.73 -16.64 -22.12
C GLN A 206 -13.34 -16.33 -23.49
N GLU A 207 -13.51 -15.06 -23.83
CA GLU A 207 -14.04 -14.65 -25.13
C GLU A 207 -13.14 -15.08 -26.29
N GLN A 208 -11.81 -14.98 -26.16
CA GLN A 208 -10.87 -15.50 -27.15
C GLN A 208 -10.97 -17.01 -27.31
N ILE A 209 -11.15 -17.75 -26.22
CA ILE A 209 -11.41 -19.21 -26.25
C ILE A 209 -12.70 -19.52 -27.00
N ASP A 210 -13.77 -18.78 -26.71
CA ASP A 210 -15.07 -19.03 -27.33
C ASP A 210 -15.06 -18.69 -28.84
N VAL A 211 -14.40 -17.59 -29.22
CA VAL A 211 -14.11 -17.25 -30.62
C VAL A 211 -13.32 -18.36 -31.28
N THR A 212 -12.24 -18.87 -30.65
CA THR A 212 -11.38 -19.92 -31.21
C THR A 212 -12.14 -21.24 -31.34
N LYS A 213 -13.01 -21.60 -30.40
CA LYS A 213 -13.89 -22.78 -30.49
C LYS A 213 -14.86 -22.67 -31.68
N ALA A 214 -15.43 -21.49 -31.91
CA ALA A 214 -16.30 -21.26 -33.06
C ALA A 214 -15.52 -21.38 -34.38
N ILE A 215 -14.29 -20.90 -34.43
CA ILE A 215 -13.38 -21.07 -35.56
C ILE A 215 -13.10 -22.57 -35.80
N LEU A 216 -12.70 -23.32 -34.78
CA LEU A 216 -12.44 -24.75 -34.89
C LEU A 216 -13.65 -25.55 -35.41
N ALA A 217 -14.86 -25.19 -34.97
CA ALA A 217 -16.09 -25.83 -35.47
C ALA A 217 -16.32 -25.54 -36.95
N ALA A 218 -16.08 -24.30 -37.40
CA ALA A 218 -16.18 -23.91 -38.79
C ALA A 218 -15.12 -24.60 -39.67
N GLU A 219 -13.86 -24.63 -39.24
CA GLU A 219 -12.77 -25.31 -39.94
C GLU A 219 -12.96 -26.82 -40.03
N GLN A 220 -13.50 -27.48 -39.00
CA GLN A 220 -13.83 -28.91 -39.02
C GLN A 220 -14.94 -29.19 -40.03
N GLY A 221 -16.02 -28.39 -40.03
CA GLY A 221 -17.09 -28.52 -41.00
C GLY A 221 -16.61 -28.32 -42.44
N GLN A 222 -15.69 -27.41 -42.65
CA GLN A 222 -15.04 -27.20 -43.95
C GLN A 222 -14.18 -28.40 -44.38
N LEU A 223 -13.41 -28.96 -43.44
CA LEU A 223 -12.62 -30.18 -43.70
C LEU A 223 -13.50 -31.35 -44.14
N ASP A 224 -14.64 -31.54 -43.46
CA ASP A 224 -15.59 -32.61 -43.80
C ASP A 224 -16.17 -32.43 -45.23
N VAL A 225 -16.43 -31.20 -45.64
CA VAL A 225 -16.91 -30.88 -47.01
C VAL A 225 -15.82 -31.17 -48.03
N ILE A 226 -14.57 -30.72 -47.81
CA ILE A 226 -13.45 -30.88 -48.72
C ILE A 226 -13.05 -32.37 -48.85
N GLN A 227 -13.09 -33.14 -47.78
CA GLN A 227 -12.87 -34.60 -47.83
C GLN A 227 -13.89 -35.30 -48.73
N LYS A 228 -15.17 -34.96 -48.64
CA LYS A 228 -16.21 -35.48 -49.55
C LYS A 228 -15.99 -35.07 -51.00
N GLN A 229 -15.60 -33.82 -51.26
CA GLN A 229 -15.27 -33.36 -52.61
C GLN A 229 -14.04 -34.09 -53.16
N PHE A 230 -13.05 -34.40 -52.34
CA PHE A 230 -11.88 -35.20 -52.74
C PHE A 230 -12.29 -36.62 -53.10
N GLU A 231 -13.13 -37.30 -52.32
CA GLU A 231 -13.67 -38.62 -52.61
C GLU A 231 -14.42 -38.68 -53.95
N LEU A 232 -15.09 -37.58 -54.31
CA LEU A 232 -15.78 -37.38 -55.59
C LEU A 232 -14.87 -36.94 -56.76
N GLY A 233 -13.56 -36.72 -56.44
CA GLY A 233 -12.58 -36.27 -57.44
C GLY A 233 -12.69 -34.82 -57.84
N ALA A 234 -13.43 -33.97 -57.08
CA ALA A 234 -13.68 -32.58 -57.36
C ALA A 234 -12.56 -31.65 -56.88
N VAL A 235 -11.76 -32.06 -55.87
CA VAL A 235 -10.62 -31.30 -55.32
C VAL A 235 -9.37 -32.18 -55.19
N SER A 236 -8.21 -31.53 -55.07
CA SER A 236 -6.91 -32.21 -54.95
C SER A 236 -6.63 -32.64 -53.49
N LYS A 237 -5.78 -33.68 -53.30
CA LYS A 237 -5.30 -34.03 -51.96
C LYS A 237 -4.54 -32.88 -51.29
N THR A 238 -3.94 -31.98 -52.03
CA THR A 238 -3.24 -30.79 -51.53
C THR A 238 -4.21 -29.86 -50.79
N GLU A 239 -5.45 -29.71 -51.24
CA GLU A 239 -6.45 -28.88 -50.58
C GLU A 239 -6.92 -29.49 -49.25
N VAL A 240 -7.08 -30.83 -49.21
CA VAL A 240 -7.39 -31.56 -47.97
C VAL A 240 -6.28 -31.34 -46.95
N LEU A 241 -5.01 -31.55 -47.35
CA LEU A 241 -3.86 -31.36 -46.47
C LEU A 241 -3.68 -29.91 -46.00
N ALA A 242 -4.02 -28.93 -46.83
CA ALA A 242 -3.98 -27.51 -46.46
C ALA A 242 -5.01 -27.21 -45.36
N GLN A 243 -6.26 -27.73 -45.49
CA GLN A 243 -7.29 -27.56 -44.44
C GLN A 243 -6.94 -28.32 -43.15
N GLU A 244 -6.43 -29.56 -43.27
CA GLU A 244 -5.95 -30.32 -42.11
C GLU A 244 -4.86 -29.56 -41.36
N THR A 245 -3.96 -28.89 -42.08
CA THR A 245 -2.88 -28.07 -41.50
C THR A 245 -3.45 -26.86 -40.77
N GLU A 246 -4.39 -26.13 -41.38
CA GLU A 246 -5.01 -24.93 -40.74
C GLU A 246 -5.75 -25.34 -39.47
N LEU A 247 -6.61 -26.38 -39.52
CA LEU A 247 -7.29 -26.90 -38.34
C LEU A 247 -6.31 -27.33 -37.23
N ALA A 248 -5.20 -27.97 -37.61
CA ALA A 248 -4.19 -28.40 -36.64
C ALA A 248 -3.47 -27.18 -35.98
N MET A 249 -3.19 -26.12 -36.76
CA MET A 249 -2.59 -24.88 -36.27
C MET A 249 -3.54 -24.16 -35.30
N THR A 250 -4.82 -24.04 -35.64
CA THR A 250 -5.85 -23.45 -34.74
C THR A 250 -6.01 -24.29 -33.47
N LYS A 251 -6.04 -25.62 -33.57
CA LYS A 251 -6.05 -26.54 -32.41
C LYS A 251 -4.84 -26.35 -31.52
N ALA A 252 -3.65 -26.16 -32.11
CA ALA A 252 -2.41 -25.93 -31.35
C ALA A 252 -2.39 -24.57 -30.61
N GLY A 253 -3.17 -23.61 -31.09
CA GLY A 253 -3.36 -22.29 -30.42
C GLY A 253 -4.26 -22.35 -29.17
N MET A 254 -5.11 -23.38 -29.02
CA MET A 254 -6.07 -23.45 -27.90
C MET A 254 -5.42 -23.69 -26.53
N PRO A 255 -4.52 -24.67 -26.33
CA PRO A 255 -3.95 -24.96 -25.01
C PRO A 255 -3.21 -23.78 -24.36
N PRO A 256 -2.48 -22.91 -25.08
CA PRO A 256 -1.91 -21.68 -24.50
C PRO A 256 -2.98 -20.74 -23.96
N LEU A 257 -4.11 -20.56 -24.63
CA LEU A 257 -5.21 -19.72 -24.17
C LEU A 257 -5.88 -20.30 -22.92
N GLU A 258 -6.17 -21.59 -22.92
CA GLU A 258 -6.72 -22.31 -21.76
C GLU A 258 -5.80 -22.21 -20.55
N LYS A 259 -4.49 -22.39 -20.77
CA LYS A 259 -3.49 -22.21 -19.71
C LYS A 259 -3.53 -20.78 -19.12
N GLN A 260 -3.54 -19.75 -19.96
CA GLN A 260 -3.59 -18.36 -19.48
C GLN A 260 -4.90 -18.07 -18.75
N PHE A 261 -6.03 -18.58 -19.24
CA PHE A 261 -7.30 -18.48 -18.56
C PHE A 261 -7.27 -19.10 -17.16
N ASP A 262 -6.73 -20.32 -17.02
CA ASP A 262 -6.62 -20.99 -15.73
C ASP A 262 -5.66 -20.24 -14.77
N LEU A 263 -4.53 -19.72 -15.27
CA LEU A 263 -3.63 -18.91 -14.46
C LEU A 263 -4.32 -17.65 -13.91
N ASN A 264 -5.08 -16.94 -14.74
CA ASN A 264 -5.84 -15.76 -14.29
C ASN A 264 -6.99 -16.13 -13.34
N ARG A 265 -7.66 -17.28 -13.57
CA ARG A 265 -8.68 -17.81 -12.66
C ARG A 265 -8.10 -18.12 -11.29
N HIS A 266 -6.92 -18.76 -11.25
CA HIS A 266 -6.23 -19.07 -9.99
C HIS A 266 -5.77 -17.78 -9.28
N ALA A 267 -5.21 -16.82 -10.01
CA ALA A 267 -4.83 -15.52 -9.45
C ALA A 267 -6.03 -14.79 -8.84
N LEU A 268 -7.17 -14.77 -9.55
CA LEU A 268 -8.39 -14.15 -9.06
C LEU A 268 -8.91 -14.83 -7.78
N SER A 269 -8.86 -16.17 -7.71
CA SER A 269 -9.23 -16.92 -6.49
C SER A 269 -8.38 -16.48 -5.29
N VAL A 270 -7.07 -16.37 -5.47
CA VAL A 270 -6.16 -15.91 -4.40
C VAL A 270 -6.44 -14.48 -3.98
N LEU A 271 -6.71 -13.57 -4.94
CA LEU A 271 -7.03 -12.17 -4.66
C LEU A 271 -8.30 -12.02 -3.81
N ILE A 272 -9.31 -12.89 -4.03
CA ILE A 272 -10.55 -12.88 -3.23
C ILE A 272 -10.47 -13.74 -1.96
N GLY A 273 -9.27 -14.23 -1.60
CA GLY A 273 -9.03 -15.00 -0.39
C GLY A 273 -9.53 -16.44 -0.42
N GLN A 274 -9.65 -17.06 -1.61
CA GLN A 274 -10.11 -18.44 -1.79
C GLN A 274 -9.01 -19.34 -2.36
N PHE A 275 -9.09 -20.63 -2.08
CA PHE A 275 -8.22 -21.60 -2.74
C PHE A 275 -8.61 -21.78 -4.21
N PRO A 276 -7.63 -21.90 -5.14
CA PRO A 276 -7.92 -22.13 -6.56
C PRO A 276 -8.82 -23.34 -6.85
N GLY A 277 -8.80 -24.35 -5.96
CA GLY A 277 -9.63 -25.56 -6.07
C GLY A 277 -11.09 -25.41 -5.66
N ASP A 278 -11.48 -24.33 -4.99
CA ASP A 278 -12.85 -24.12 -4.49
C ASP A 278 -13.86 -23.86 -5.62
N GLY A 279 -13.40 -23.37 -6.77
CA GLY A 279 -14.19 -23.24 -8.03
C GLY A 279 -15.36 -22.27 -7.99
N LYS A 280 -15.51 -21.44 -6.96
CA LYS A 280 -16.68 -20.60 -6.68
C LYS A 280 -16.54 -19.14 -7.12
N LEU A 281 -15.88 -18.89 -8.26
CA LEU A 281 -15.80 -17.54 -8.78
C LEU A 281 -17.15 -17.11 -9.39
N PRO A 282 -17.63 -15.89 -9.15
CA PRO A 282 -18.72 -15.31 -9.90
C PRO A 282 -18.45 -15.33 -11.40
N GLU A 283 -19.47 -15.61 -12.20
CA GLU A 283 -19.38 -15.48 -13.64
C GLU A 283 -19.17 -14.01 -14.00
N PHE A 284 -18.24 -13.77 -14.91
CA PHE A 284 -17.86 -12.45 -15.37
C PHE A 284 -17.46 -12.49 -16.84
N SER A 285 -18.10 -11.64 -17.65
CA SER A 285 -17.83 -11.51 -19.10
C SER A 285 -17.49 -10.06 -19.45
N LEU A 286 -16.81 -9.83 -20.56
CA LEU A 286 -16.53 -8.47 -21.06
C LEU A 286 -17.83 -7.73 -21.42
N GLU A 287 -18.86 -8.42 -21.89
CA GLU A 287 -20.16 -7.84 -22.20
C GLU A 287 -20.86 -7.26 -20.97
N SER A 288 -20.54 -7.77 -19.76
CA SER A 288 -21.10 -7.26 -18.51
C SER A 288 -20.49 -5.91 -18.09
N LEU A 289 -19.47 -5.44 -18.78
CA LEU A 289 -18.78 -4.17 -18.51
C LEU A 289 -19.30 -3.05 -19.41
N HIS A 290 -19.43 -1.88 -18.81
CA HIS A 290 -19.65 -0.62 -19.54
C HIS A 290 -18.39 0.23 -19.41
N LEU A 291 -17.87 0.73 -20.54
CA LEU A 291 -16.73 1.62 -20.52
C LEU A 291 -17.17 2.99 -20.01
N PRO A 292 -16.55 3.54 -18.95
CA PRO A 292 -16.82 4.90 -18.52
C PRO A 292 -16.48 5.91 -19.62
N GLU A 293 -17.45 6.71 -20.05
CA GLU A 293 -17.25 7.73 -21.08
C GLU A 293 -16.57 8.98 -20.51
N GLU A 294 -16.89 9.34 -19.27
CA GLU A 294 -16.23 10.44 -18.54
C GLU A 294 -15.13 9.86 -17.65
N LEU A 295 -13.91 10.33 -17.87
CA LEU A 295 -12.73 9.94 -17.11
C LEU A 295 -12.33 11.07 -16.16
N PRO A 296 -12.67 11.01 -14.86
CA PRO A 296 -12.22 12.00 -13.91
C PRO A 296 -10.69 11.98 -13.82
N VAL A 297 -10.08 13.13 -14.02
CA VAL A 297 -8.61 13.32 -13.93
C VAL A 297 -8.35 14.45 -12.94
N SER A 298 -7.79 14.11 -11.78
CA SER A 298 -7.43 15.10 -10.77
C SER A 298 -6.33 16.04 -11.26
N LEU A 299 -6.31 17.26 -10.72
CA LEU A 299 -5.23 18.20 -11.03
C LEU A 299 -3.87 17.68 -10.53
N PRO A 300 -2.76 17.95 -11.26
CA PRO A 300 -1.43 17.55 -10.83
C PRO A 300 -1.07 17.98 -9.40
N SER A 301 -1.51 19.16 -8.96
CA SER A 301 -1.31 19.66 -7.60
C SER A 301 -1.99 18.83 -6.51
N ASN A 302 -3.09 18.14 -6.83
CA ASN A 302 -3.83 17.34 -5.87
C ASN A 302 -3.25 15.92 -5.70
N LEU A 303 -2.51 15.43 -6.71
CA LEU A 303 -1.99 14.06 -6.74
C LEU A 303 -1.15 13.73 -5.51
N ALA A 304 -0.33 14.66 -5.04
CA ALA A 304 0.51 14.49 -3.86
C ALA A 304 -0.29 14.28 -2.57
N HIS A 305 -1.52 14.76 -2.50
CA HIS A 305 -2.42 14.61 -1.35
C HIS A 305 -3.37 13.42 -1.48
N GLN A 306 -3.57 12.94 -2.71
CA GLN A 306 -4.53 11.89 -3.05
C GLN A 306 -3.91 10.50 -3.10
N ARG A 307 -2.63 10.37 -3.47
CA ARG A 307 -1.97 9.05 -3.54
C ARG A 307 -1.48 8.59 -2.17
N PRO A 308 -1.90 7.39 -1.70
CA PRO A 308 -1.49 6.90 -0.39
C PRO A 308 0.00 6.54 -0.32
N ASP A 309 0.65 6.11 -1.41
CA ASP A 309 2.09 5.85 -1.45
C ASP A 309 2.93 7.13 -1.24
N ILE A 310 2.47 8.27 -1.78
CA ILE A 310 3.10 9.58 -1.54
C ILE A 310 2.91 9.97 -0.07
N ARG A 311 1.69 9.84 0.47
CA ARG A 311 1.39 10.13 1.88
C ARG A 311 2.18 9.23 2.84
N ALA A 312 2.33 7.94 2.51
CA ALA A 312 3.15 7.00 3.27
C ALA A 312 4.63 7.45 3.28
N SER A 313 5.19 7.81 2.13
CA SER A 313 6.56 8.30 2.05
C SER A 313 6.79 9.63 2.77
N GLU A 314 5.78 10.52 2.80
CA GLU A 314 5.78 11.76 3.60
C GLU A 314 5.80 11.45 5.10
N ALA A 315 5.00 10.48 5.56
CA ALA A 315 4.99 10.05 6.94
C ALA A 315 6.34 9.45 7.39
N LEU A 316 7.02 8.68 6.52
CA LEU A 316 8.39 8.21 6.78
C LEU A 316 9.40 9.36 6.88
N LEU A 317 9.27 10.38 6.05
CA LEU A 317 10.08 11.58 6.12
C LEU A 317 9.85 12.34 7.43
N HIS A 318 8.59 12.44 7.87
CA HIS A 318 8.23 13.01 9.17
C HIS A 318 8.84 12.21 10.32
N GLN A 319 8.78 10.89 10.28
CA GLN A 319 9.42 10.02 11.28
C GLN A 319 10.93 10.25 11.34
N ALA A 320 11.60 10.35 10.19
CA ALA A 320 13.04 10.62 10.12
C ALA A 320 13.39 12.01 10.68
N CYS A 321 12.57 13.04 10.42
CA CYS A 321 12.71 14.37 11.01
C CYS A 321 12.63 14.31 12.53
N ALA A 322 11.65 13.60 13.09
CA ALA A 322 11.51 13.40 14.52
C ALA A 322 12.72 12.68 15.14
N ALA A 323 13.30 11.70 14.43
CA ALA A 323 14.51 10.99 14.86
C ALA A 323 15.74 11.92 14.97
N VAL A 324 15.89 12.92 14.09
CA VAL A 324 16.91 13.98 14.24
C VAL A 324 16.70 14.74 15.53
N GLY A 325 15.44 15.05 15.88
CA GLY A 325 15.09 15.70 17.14
C GLY A 325 15.48 14.88 18.36
N VAL A 326 15.19 13.57 18.36
CA VAL A 326 15.60 12.64 19.43
C VAL A 326 17.13 12.59 19.58
N ALA A 327 17.84 12.41 18.45
CA ALA A 327 19.31 12.34 18.47
C ALA A 327 19.95 13.68 18.93
N THR A 328 19.28 14.80 18.66
CA THR A 328 19.69 16.13 19.14
C THR A 328 19.45 16.25 20.65
N ALA A 329 18.27 15.83 21.15
CA ALA A 329 17.93 15.89 22.56
C ALA A 329 18.89 15.08 23.45
N ASN A 330 19.43 13.97 22.94
CA ASN A 330 20.40 13.12 23.64
C ASN A 330 21.78 13.81 23.90
N LEU A 331 22.01 14.98 23.30
CA LEU A 331 23.19 15.81 23.60
C LEU A 331 23.01 16.71 24.84
N TYR A 332 21.80 16.87 25.35
CA TYR A 332 21.42 17.74 26.44
C TYR A 332 21.27 16.98 27.75
N PRO A 333 21.26 17.70 28.90
CA PRO A 333 21.08 17.08 30.20
C PRO A 333 19.75 16.33 30.33
N GLN A 334 19.78 15.18 30.98
CA GLN A 334 18.59 14.40 31.36
C GLN A 334 18.37 14.53 32.85
N ILE A 335 17.13 14.82 33.28
CA ILE A 335 16.73 14.89 34.67
C ILE A 335 15.80 13.74 34.97
N THR A 336 16.18 12.90 35.92
CA THR A 336 15.37 11.77 36.38
C THR A 336 14.99 12.00 37.86
N LEU A 337 13.70 11.89 38.13
CA LEU A 337 13.16 11.85 39.49
C LEU A 337 12.98 10.40 39.90
N SER A 338 13.36 10.07 41.14
CA SER A 338 13.20 8.74 41.72
C SER A 338 12.66 8.81 43.11
N ALA A 339 11.80 7.88 43.47
CA ALA A 339 11.33 7.65 44.83
C ALA A 339 11.31 6.16 45.12
N GLY A 340 11.62 5.79 46.35
CA GLY A 340 11.55 4.40 46.80
C GLY A 340 10.98 4.32 48.22
N TYR A 341 10.18 3.32 48.44
CA TYR A 341 9.67 2.96 49.75
C TYR A 341 9.70 1.45 49.91
N GLY A 342 10.19 0.97 51.03
CA GLY A 342 10.27 -0.48 51.22
C GLY A 342 10.77 -0.86 52.62
N PHE A 343 11.17 -2.11 52.69
CA PHE A 343 11.69 -2.73 53.91
C PHE A 343 13.03 -3.38 53.62
N GLN A 344 13.96 -3.25 54.54
CA GLN A 344 15.30 -3.83 54.45
C GLN A 344 15.71 -4.43 55.78
N ALA A 345 16.05 -5.74 55.81
CA ALA A 345 16.42 -6.43 57.03
C ALA A 345 17.46 -7.54 56.78
N VAL A 346 18.15 -7.93 57.86
CA VAL A 346 19.16 -9.00 57.81
C VAL A 346 18.56 -10.41 57.96
N SER A 347 17.27 -10.49 58.29
CA SER A 347 16.50 -11.75 58.39
C SER A 347 15.06 -11.54 57.94
N THR A 348 14.40 -12.61 57.51
CA THR A 348 13.04 -12.55 56.95
C THR A 348 11.93 -12.33 57.98
N ASP A 349 12.15 -12.70 59.26
CA ASP A 349 11.20 -12.57 60.35
C ASP A 349 10.96 -11.11 60.78
N ILE A 350 11.96 -10.25 60.58
CA ILE A 350 11.87 -8.82 60.94
C ILE A 350 11.68 -7.93 59.69
N LEU A 351 11.66 -8.50 58.47
CA LEU A 351 11.65 -7.73 57.23
C LEU A 351 10.49 -6.72 57.17
N PHE A 352 9.30 -7.09 57.58
CA PHE A 352 8.12 -6.23 57.54
C PHE A 352 7.80 -5.50 58.84
N ASN A 353 8.76 -5.40 59.74
CA ASN A 353 8.63 -4.62 60.97
C ASN A 353 8.82 -3.12 60.68
N GLY A 354 8.21 -2.26 61.49
CA GLY A 354 8.32 -0.82 61.34
C GLY A 354 9.76 -0.27 61.40
N GLU A 355 10.67 -0.97 62.09
CA GLU A 355 12.08 -0.62 62.21
C GLU A 355 12.88 -0.95 60.93
N SER A 356 12.34 -1.77 60.05
CA SER A 356 12.94 -2.17 58.78
C SER A 356 12.56 -1.24 57.60
N VAL A 357 11.74 -0.21 57.85
CA VAL A 357 11.28 0.72 56.83
C VAL A 357 12.44 1.57 56.29
N VAL A 358 12.56 1.59 54.99
CA VAL A 358 13.51 2.46 54.27
C VAL A 358 12.77 3.24 53.17
N TRP A 359 13.17 4.50 52.98
CA TRP A 359 12.66 5.30 51.87
C TRP A 359 13.72 6.21 51.33
N ASN A 360 13.58 6.56 50.06
CA ASN A 360 14.45 7.56 49.45
C ASN A 360 13.67 8.41 48.46
N LEU A 361 14.06 9.66 48.30
CA LEU A 361 13.60 10.57 47.28
C LEU A 361 14.82 11.21 46.64
N GLY A 362 14.92 11.16 45.31
CA GLY A 362 16.08 11.63 44.59
C GLY A 362 15.73 12.38 43.33
N ALA A 363 16.57 13.31 42.95
CA ALA A 363 16.59 13.92 41.63
C ALA A 363 18.03 13.85 41.10
N GLY A 364 18.19 13.21 39.93
CA GLY A 364 19.47 13.06 39.26
C GLY A 364 19.53 13.90 37.98
N LEU A 365 20.64 14.59 37.73
CA LEU A 365 20.94 15.26 36.47
C LEU A 365 22.17 14.60 35.84
N LEU A 366 21.99 14.08 34.63
CA LEU A 366 23.03 13.46 33.84
C LEU A 366 23.28 14.28 32.57
N GLN A 367 24.47 14.92 32.47
CA GLN A 367 24.92 15.58 31.22
C GLN A 367 26.04 14.76 30.59
N PRO A 368 25.86 14.25 29.35
CA PRO A 368 26.97 13.65 28.61
C PRO A 368 28.07 14.71 28.32
N ILE A 369 29.27 14.49 28.80
CA ILE A 369 30.41 15.38 28.57
C ILE A 369 31.29 14.87 27.42
N PHE A 370 31.67 13.60 27.49
CA PHE A 370 32.55 12.98 26.49
C PHE A 370 32.23 11.51 26.31
N HIS A 371 31.81 11.16 25.08
CA HIS A 371 31.48 9.79 24.65
C HIS A 371 32.26 9.42 23.37
N GLY A 372 33.52 9.89 23.22
CA GLY A 372 34.32 9.55 22.03
C GLY A 372 33.72 9.98 20.70
N GLY A 373 32.81 10.99 20.69
CA GLY A 373 32.11 11.43 19.49
C GLY A 373 30.85 10.66 19.14
N GLU A 374 30.46 9.64 19.91
CA GLU A 374 29.30 8.76 19.64
C GLU A 374 28.00 9.55 19.41
N LEU A 375 27.61 10.42 20.34
CA LEU A 375 26.34 11.16 20.26
C LEU A 375 26.29 12.11 19.06
N THR A 376 27.40 12.75 18.73
CA THR A 376 27.51 13.60 17.54
C THR A 376 27.43 12.78 16.26
N ALA A 377 28.04 11.58 16.24
CA ALA A 377 27.93 10.65 15.10
C ALA A 377 26.51 10.13 14.93
N LYS A 378 25.78 9.77 16.01
CA LYS A 378 24.36 9.38 15.99
C LYS A 378 23.48 10.50 15.42
N ARG A 379 23.72 11.76 15.82
CA ARG A 379 22.98 12.90 15.24
C ARG A 379 23.26 13.06 13.73
N ARG A 380 24.53 12.97 13.28
CA ARG A 380 24.86 13.01 11.85
C ARG A 380 24.23 11.84 11.09
N SER A 381 24.20 10.65 11.67
CA SER A 381 23.52 9.49 11.09
C SER A 381 22.02 9.73 10.93
N ALA A 382 21.35 10.32 11.93
CA ALA A 382 19.93 10.66 11.83
C ALA A 382 19.66 11.73 10.75
N ILE A 383 20.56 12.72 10.57
CA ILE A 383 20.46 13.70 9.49
C ILE A 383 20.58 13.01 8.12
N ALA A 384 21.55 12.11 7.95
CA ALA A 384 21.70 11.35 6.70
C ALA A 384 20.49 10.45 6.40
N ALA A 385 19.85 9.87 7.44
CA ALA A 385 18.61 9.13 7.30
C ALA A 385 17.44 10.03 6.88
N TYR A 386 17.38 11.27 7.37
CA TYR A 386 16.40 12.26 6.92
C TYR A 386 16.61 12.63 5.44
N ASP A 387 17.87 12.87 5.01
CA ASP A 387 18.20 13.16 3.61
C ASP A 387 17.83 11.97 2.70
N GLN A 388 18.06 10.74 3.16
CA GLN A 388 17.61 9.51 2.45
C GLN A 388 16.10 9.48 2.30
N ALA A 389 15.34 9.74 3.37
CA ALA A 389 13.87 9.74 3.33
C ALA A 389 13.33 10.86 2.42
N ALA A 390 13.99 12.03 2.39
CA ALA A 390 13.64 13.13 1.49
C ALA A 390 13.85 12.76 0.01
N ALA A 391 14.93 12.08 -0.31
CA ALA A 391 15.20 11.57 -1.65
C ALA A 391 14.16 10.50 -2.05
N GLN A 392 13.81 9.59 -1.13
CA GLN A 392 12.78 8.57 -1.36
C GLN A 392 11.41 9.19 -1.60
N TYR A 393 11.00 10.19 -0.81
CA TYR A 393 9.77 10.94 -1.02
C TYR A 393 9.73 11.54 -2.43
N ARG A 394 10.81 12.24 -2.83
CA ARG A 394 10.91 12.82 -4.18
C ARG A 394 10.78 11.76 -5.28
N GLN A 395 11.42 10.60 -5.11
CA GLN A 395 11.33 9.49 -6.06
C GLN A 395 9.91 8.96 -6.19
N THR A 396 9.19 8.79 -5.06
CA THR A 396 7.80 8.34 -5.05
C THR A 396 6.90 9.32 -5.80
N VAL A 397 7.07 10.64 -5.56
CA VAL A 397 6.31 11.66 -6.30
C VAL A 397 6.58 11.59 -7.80
N LEU A 398 7.86 11.54 -8.22
CA LEU A 398 8.21 11.43 -9.64
C LEU A 398 7.61 10.19 -10.29
N LYS A 399 7.65 9.04 -9.60
CA LYS A 399 7.04 7.80 -10.08
C LYS A 399 5.53 7.92 -10.21
N ALA A 400 4.87 8.56 -9.26
CA ALA A 400 3.43 8.81 -9.31
C ALA A 400 3.02 9.64 -10.54
N PHE A 401 3.78 10.69 -10.85
CA PHE A 401 3.55 11.49 -12.06
C PHE A 401 3.80 10.70 -13.33
N GLN A 402 4.85 9.86 -13.34
CA GLN A 402 5.12 8.96 -14.47
C GLN A 402 3.94 8.00 -14.67
N ASP A 403 3.44 7.35 -13.62
CA ASP A 403 2.34 6.38 -13.73
C ASP A 403 1.08 7.02 -14.37
N VAL A 404 0.71 8.23 -13.93
CA VAL A 404 -0.42 8.95 -14.53
C VAL A 404 -0.15 9.32 -15.99
N ALA A 405 1.05 9.82 -16.29
CA ALA A 405 1.41 10.21 -17.67
C ALA A 405 1.39 8.99 -18.62
N ASP A 406 1.93 7.85 -18.17
CA ASP A 406 2.00 6.62 -18.95
C ASP A 406 0.59 6.10 -19.26
N VAL A 407 -0.31 6.06 -18.26
CA VAL A 407 -1.68 5.57 -18.44
C VAL A 407 -2.53 6.51 -19.29
N LEU A 408 -2.38 7.82 -19.16
CA LEU A 408 -3.08 8.79 -20.02
C LEU A 408 -2.69 8.61 -21.50
N ARG A 409 -1.42 8.30 -21.77
CA ARG A 409 -0.95 7.98 -23.14
C ARG A 409 -1.41 6.59 -23.60
N ALA A 410 -1.46 5.60 -22.71
CA ALA A 410 -2.01 4.29 -23.00
C ALA A 410 -3.47 4.42 -23.46
N LEU A 411 -4.33 5.11 -22.70
CA LEU A 411 -5.74 5.33 -23.07
C LEU A 411 -5.92 5.97 -24.45
N GLU A 412 -5.11 6.97 -24.79
CA GLU A 412 -5.14 7.59 -26.12
C GLU A 412 -4.74 6.61 -27.22
N THR A 413 -3.65 5.84 -27.01
CA THR A 413 -3.12 4.93 -28.02
C THR A 413 -3.97 3.69 -28.17
N ASP A 414 -4.54 3.15 -27.08
CA ASP A 414 -5.38 1.96 -27.11
C ASP A 414 -6.73 2.22 -27.77
N ALA A 415 -7.28 3.43 -27.62
CA ALA A 415 -8.47 3.82 -28.36
C ALA A 415 -8.22 3.81 -29.88
N ARG A 416 -7.05 4.31 -30.34
CA ARG A 416 -6.63 4.26 -31.75
C ARG A 416 -6.34 2.82 -32.20
N THR A 417 -5.76 2.00 -31.32
CA THR A 417 -5.51 0.59 -31.61
C THR A 417 -6.83 -0.16 -31.80
N LEU A 418 -7.79 0.04 -30.90
CA LEU A 418 -9.13 -0.58 -31.05
C LEU A 418 -9.81 -0.14 -32.35
N GLN A 419 -9.74 1.14 -32.69
CA GLN A 419 -10.28 1.65 -33.95
C GLN A 419 -9.64 0.95 -35.15
N ALA A 420 -8.31 0.91 -35.22
CA ALA A 420 -7.59 0.27 -36.33
C ALA A 420 -7.88 -1.25 -36.42
N GLN A 421 -8.00 -1.95 -35.27
CA GLN A 421 -8.33 -3.38 -35.24
C GLN A 421 -9.79 -3.62 -35.68
N ALA A 422 -10.74 -2.78 -35.30
CA ALA A 422 -12.13 -2.87 -35.74
C ALA A 422 -12.27 -2.60 -37.27
N GLU A 423 -11.55 -1.62 -37.78
CA GLU A 423 -11.47 -1.36 -39.23
C GLU A 423 -10.86 -2.56 -39.98
N ALA A 424 -9.78 -3.14 -39.44
CA ALA A 424 -9.16 -4.34 -40.02
C ALA A 424 -10.08 -5.54 -40.01
N GLU A 425 -10.83 -5.76 -38.90
CA GLU A 425 -11.83 -6.83 -38.81
C GLU A 425 -12.93 -6.65 -39.85
N ALA A 426 -13.48 -5.44 -40.00
CA ALA A 426 -14.54 -5.16 -40.98
C ALA A 426 -14.07 -5.40 -42.40
N ALA A 427 -12.82 -4.98 -42.71
CA ALA A 427 -12.21 -5.21 -44.02
C ALA A 427 -11.96 -6.70 -44.29
N ALA A 428 -11.39 -7.43 -43.31
CA ALA A 428 -11.12 -8.86 -43.42
C ALA A 428 -12.43 -9.67 -43.58
N LYS A 429 -13.50 -9.30 -42.83
CA LYS A 429 -14.83 -9.90 -42.96
C LYS A 429 -15.40 -9.71 -44.38
N SER A 430 -15.27 -8.51 -44.92
CA SER A 430 -15.76 -8.20 -46.28
C SER A 430 -14.95 -8.94 -47.33
N ALA A 431 -13.63 -9.01 -47.16
CA ALA A 431 -12.73 -9.75 -48.05
C ALA A 431 -13.06 -11.25 -48.05
N LEU A 432 -13.26 -11.85 -46.85
CA LEU A 432 -13.64 -13.25 -46.72
C LEU A 432 -14.96 -13.54 -47.44
N ALA A 433 -16.01 -12.73 -47.23
CA ALA A 433 -17.30 -12.93 -47.87
C ALA A 433 -17.20 -12.83 -49.42
N LEU A 434 -16.32 -12.00 -49.96
CA LEU A 434 -16.06 -11.92 -51.38
C LEU A 434 -15.29 -13.13 -51.91
N ILE A 435 -14.23 -13.53 -51.23
CA ILE A 435 -13.36 -14.66 -51.60
C ILE A 435 -14.16 -15.99 -51.53
N GLU A 436 -15.06 -16.17 -50.53
CA GLU A 436 -15.96 -17.33 -50.46
C GLU A 436 -16.80 -17.48 -51.74
N LYS A 437 -17.45 -16.40 -52.19
CA LYS A 437 -18.21 -16.41 -53.40
C LYS A 437 -17.38 -16.65 -54.67
N GLN A 438 -16.18 -16.08 -54.72
CA GLN A 438 -15.25 -16.28 -55.85
C GLN A 438 -14.74 -17.72 -55.87
N TYR A 439 -14.52 -18.35 -54.72
CA TYR A 439 -14.12 -19.75 -54.62
C TYR A 439 -15.27 -20.69 -55.10
N GLU A 440 -16.52 -20.44 -54.63
CA GLU A 440 -17.70 -21.17 -55.12
C GLU A 440 -17.86 -21.13 -56.65
N LEU A 441 -17.47 -20.01 -57.26
CA LEU A 441 -17.51 -19.83 -58.70
C LEU A 441 -16.28 -20.35 -59.43
N GLY A 442 -15.28 -20.88 -58.73
CA GLY A 442 -14.02 -21.37 -59.27
C GLY A 442 -13.05 -20.23 -59.75
N ALA A 443 -13.29 -18.99 -59.33
CA ALA A 443 -12.50 -17.84 -59.77
C ALA A 443 -11.21 -17.63 -59.00
N VAL A 444 -11.09 -18.20 -57.79
CA VAL A 444 -9.89 -18.16 -56.90
C VAL A 444 -9.52 -19.54 -56.42
N SER A 445 -8.24 -19.69 -56.02
CA SER A 445 -7.76 -20.97 -55.47
C SER A 445 -8.14 -21.15 -54.02
N TYR A 446 -8.18 -22.38 -53.54
CA TYR A 446 -8.44 -22.73 -52.16
C TYR A 446 -7.47 -22.08 -51.15
N PRO A 447 -6.15 -22.00 -51.43
CA PRO A 447 -5.22 -21.24 -50.55
C PRO A 447 -5.60 -19.78 -50.36
N ALA A 448 -6.22 -19.12 -51.38
CA ALA A 448 -6.67 -17.73 -51.20
C ALA A 448 -7.83 -17.64 -50.19
N LEU A 449 -8.73 -18.62 -50.19
CA LEU A 449 -9.80 -18.72 -49.20
C LEU A 449 -9.25 -18.91 -47.79
N LEU A 450 -8.29 -19.82 -47.60
CA LEU A 450 -7.66 -20.09 -46.30
C LEU A 450 -6.97 -18.85 -45.74
N ILE A 451 -6.28 -18.07 -46.59
CA ILE A 451 -5.63 -16.81 -46.17
C ILE A 451 -6.70 -15.82 -45.66
N ALA A 452 -7.78 -15.64 -46.42
CA ALA A 452 -8.84 -14.70 -46.03
C ALA A 452 -9.54 -15.12 -44.71
N GLN A 453 -9.77 -16.43 -44.50
CA GLN A 453 -10.32 -16.98 -43.27
C GLN A 453 -9.39 -16.71 -42.08
N ARG A 454 -8.09 -17.02 -42.20
CA ARG A 454 -7.09 -16.80 -41.16
C ARG A 454 -6.97 -15.31 -40.82
N ASP A 455 -6.96 -14.42 -41.81
CA ASP A 455 -6.87 -13.00 -41.56
C ASP A 455 -8.09 -12.46 -40.81
N TYR A 456 -9.29 -12.91 -41.16
CA TYR A 456 -10.50 -12.57 -40.41
C TYR A 456 -10.48 -13.10 -38.96
N GLN A 457 -10.09 -14.35 -38.77
CA GLN A 457 -9.97 -14.96 -37.43
C GLN A 457 -8.99 -14.21 -36.54
N LYS A 458 -7.80 -13.86 -37.09
CA LYS A 458 -6.78 -13.11 -36.39
C LYS A 458 -7.28 -11.72 -35.97
N THR A 459 -7.97 -11.00 -36.89
CA THR A 459 -8.49 -9.67 -36.58
C THR A 459 -9.59 -9.72 -35.50
N ARG A 460 -10.45 -10.71 -35.47
CA ARG A 460 -11.45 -10.91 -34.40
C ARG A 460 -10.81 -11.06 -33.03
N ILE A 461 -9.80 -11.94 -32.93
CA ILE A 461 -9.07 -12.15 -31.66
C ILE A 461 -8.39 -10.86 -31.22
N ASN A 462 -7.80 -10.09 -32.16
CA ASN A 462 -7.14 -8.83 -31.87
C ASN A 462 -8.14 -7.76 -31.36
N VAL A 463 -9.35 -7.69 -31.89
CA VAL A 463 -10.39 -6.76 -31.41
C VAL A 463 -10.78 -7.08 -29.98
N VAL A 464 -10.96 -8.36 -29.63
CA VAL A 464 -11.26 -8.79 -28.24
C VAL A 464 -10.13 -8.36 -27.30
N ALA A 465 -8.88 -8.59 -27.68
CA ALA A 465 -7.71 -8.19 -26.89
C ALA A 465 -7.61 -6.66 -26.72
N ALA A 466 -7.78 -5.89 -27.81
CA ALA A 466 -7.74 -4.43 -27.79
C ALA A 466 -8.87 -3.83 -26.92
N ARG A 467 -10.06 -4.42 -26.95
CA ARG A 467 -11.18 -4.02 -26.11
C ARG A 467 -10.87 -4.25 -24.61
N ALA A 468 -10.33 -5.42 -24.29
CA ALA A 468 -9.94 -5.73 -22.90
C ALA A 468 -8.83 -4.82 -22.37
N GLN A 469 -7.84 -4.49 -23.22
CA GLN A 469 -6.76 -3.58 -22.84
C GLN A 469 -7.31 -2.19 -22.50
N ARG A 470 -8.26 -1.68 -23.26
CA ARG A 470 -8.89 -0.39 -23.00
C ARG A 470 -9.61 -0.34 -21.63
N TYR A 471 -10.28 -1.42 -21.25
CA TYR A 471 -10.86 -1.53 -19.90
C TYR A 471 -9.78 -1.58 -18.82
N ALA A 472 -8.70 -2.33 -19.05
CA ALA A 472 -7.61 -2.47 -18.10
C ALA A 472 -6.90 -1.14 -17.86
N ASP A 473 -6.64 -0.34 -18.91
CA ASP A 473 -5.99 0.97 -18.78
C ASP A 473 -6.92 2.02 -18.17
N THR A 474 -8.23 1.90 -18.37
CA THR A 474 -9.19 2.72 -17.62
C THR A 474 -9.13 2.42 -16.12
N ALA A 475 -9.03 1.15 -15.72
CA ALA A 475 -8.84 0.77 -14.31
C ALA A 475 -7.48 1.24 -13.77
N ALA A 476 -6.42 1.14 -14.59
CA ALA A 476 -5.08 1.62 -14.24
C ALA A 476 -5.05 3.15 -14.03
N LEU A 477 -5.83 3.93 -14.80
CA LEU A 477 -5.95 5.37 -14.57
C LEU A 477 -6.52 5.64 -13.16
N PHE A 478 -7.59 4.98 -12.78
CA PHE A 478 -8.21 5.18 -11.48
C PHE A 478 -7.27 4.81 -10.33
N GLN A 479 -6.45 3.76 -10.50
CA GLN A 479 -5.41 3.41 -9.57
C GLN A 479 -4.31 4.48 -9.51
N ALA A 480 -3.80 4.93 -10.66
CA ALA A 480 -2.73 5.91 -10.74
C ALA A 480 -3.11 7.26 -10.13
N LEU A 481 -4.40 7.64 -10.21
CA LEU A 481 -4.96 8.84 -9.60
C LEU A 481 -5.20 8.70 -8.08
N GLY A 482 -4.98 7.53 -7.48
CA GLY A 482 -5.10 7.33 -6.05
C GLY A 482 -6.42 6.68 -5.59
N GLY A 483 -7.27 6.17 -6.50
CA GLY A 483 -8.43 5.32 -6.18
C GLY A 483 -9.56 5.98 -5.40
N GLY A 484 -9.55 7.30 -5.18
CA GLY A 484 -10.68 8.05 -4.59
C GLY A 484 -10.94 7.80 -3.09
N TRP A 485 -9.99 7.18 -2.35
CA TRP A 485 -10.17 6.79 -0.94
C TRP A 485 -10.56 7.96 -0.02
N TRP A 486 -10.12 9.19 -0.32
CA TRP A 486 -10.46 10.42 0.42
C TRP A 486 -11.95 10.78 0.32
N ASN A 487 -12.67 10.27 -0.66
CA ASN A 487 -14.13 10.43 -0.83
C ASN A 487 -14.92 9.30 -0.13
N ARG A 488 -14.25 8.40 0.60
CA ARG A 488 -14.94 7.38 1.39
C ARG A 488 -15.64 8.05 2.57
N LYS A 489 -16.96 7.89 2.66
CA LYS A 489 -17.70 8.31 3.87
C LYS A 489 -17.06 7.58 5.05
N SER A 490 -16.43 8.34 5.95
CA SER A 490 -15.81 7.78 7.15
C SER A 490 -16.89 7.07 7.98
N THR A 491 -16.94 5.76 7.87
CA THR A 491 -17.51 4.94 8.93
C THR A 491 -16.45 5.03 10.03
N SER A 492 -16.62 6.00 10.94
CA SER A 492 -15.64 6.32 11.97
C SER A 492 -15.39 5.11 12.85
N LEU A 493 -14.35 4.36 12.57
CA LEU A 493 -13.59 3.67 13.58
C LEU A 493 -12.65 4.71 14.22
N LYS A 494 -13.24 5.73 14.87
CA LYS A 494 -12.48 6.49 15.86
C LYS A 494 -12.15 5.50 16.98
N PRO A 495 -10.88 5.38 17.39
CA PRO A 495 -10.55 4.56 18.55
C PRO A 495 -11.40 5.03 19.72
N LYS A 496 -12.07 4.10 20.38
CA LYS A 496 -12.98 4.34 21.51
C LYS A 496 -12.34 5.01 22.75
N PHE A 497 -11.05 5.32 22.70
CA PHE A 497 -10.27 5.83 23.83
C PHE A 497 -10.28 7.35 24.01
N ILE A 498 -10.98 8.14 23.15
CA ILE A 498 -11.05 9.62 23.30
C ILE A 498 -12.43 10.10 23.77
N GLN A 499 -13.38 9.21 24.05
CA GLN A 499 -14.75 9.59 24.48
C GLN A 499 -15.05 9.45 25.97
N GLU A 500 -14.13 8.99 26.82
CA GLU A 500 -14.40 8.88 28.27
C GLU A 500 -13.84 10.01 29.13
N GLU A 501 -13.08 10.97 28.61
CA GLU A 501 -12.54 12.09 29.42
C GLU A 501 -13.41 13.37 29.44
N ASN A 502 -14.63 13.34 28.90
CA ASN A 502 -15.54 14.50 28.99
C ASN A 502 -16.86 14.20 29.72
N LYS A 503 -16.86 13.23 30.63
CA LYS A 503 -17.97 13.03 31.57
C LYS A 503 -17.43 12.61 32.94
N GLU A 504 -16.85 13.56 33.67
CA GLU A 504 -16.93 13.69 35.12
C GLU A 504 -16.51 15.11 35.52
#